data_668fa8e0d1227b306858fb0fc6d9b1a5
#
_entry.id   668fa8e0d1227b306858fb0fc6d9b1a5
#
_cell.length_a   1.000
_cell.length_b   1.000
_cell.length_c   1.000
_cell.angle_alpha   90.00
_cell.angle_beta   90.00
_cell.angle_gamma   90.00
#
_symmetry.space_group_name_H-M   'P 1'
#
loop_
_entity.id
_entity.type
_entity.pdbx_description
1 polymer ?
#
loop_
_entity_poly.entity_id
_entity_poly.type
_entity_poly.pdbx_seq_one_letter_code
_entity_poly.pdbx_strand_id
1 'polypeptide(L)'
;YNPTLTTSAVTNVTETSATLNGVISIVSENCEDPTNTEQGFVYATTIQPTTNNTQVNVNGTNITATLENLESNTTYYVRTFLTNALGEFYGNEVSFMTSEEPLDCEVVYLAKNGITIKACEDANVGETGVINGVEYTVLDRAMLLQIAGYNGGGIVEDLTKICTTRVTDMSDLFYGCNEPFNQPIGNWDVSNVTNMSYMFIYECGLMQFNRNISQWDVSNVTNMSFMFGDATSFNQPIENWNTSNVTDMSYMFKNATSFNQDISSWSVDGVTNCADFSNNSPLTEANTPNFTNCTP
;
A
#
# COMPACT_ATOMS: atom_id res chain seq x y z
N TYR A 1 40.50 8.50 24.46
CA TYR A 1 39.06 8.50 24.62
C TYR A 1 38.42 7.85 23.37
N ASN A 2 37.77 6.72 23.55
CA ASN A 2 37.15 5.99 22.43
C ASN A 2 35.75 5.47 22.86
N PRO A 3 34.66 6.29 22.74
CA PRO A 3 33.34 5.87 23.07
C PRO A 3 32.79 4.90 22.02
N THR A 4 32.18 3.81 22.45
CA THR A 4 31.41 2.90 21.59
C THR A 4 29.94 3.04 21.93
N LEU A 5 29.15 3.47 20.96
CA LEU A 5 27.72 3.69 21.10
C LEU A 5 26.97 2.70 20.21
N THR A 6 26.02 1.98 20.79
CA THR A 6 25.18 1.04 20.05
C THR A 6 23.73 1.33 20.33
N THR A 7 22.96 1.61 19.28
CA THR A 7 21.50 1.67 19.35
C THR A 7 20.97 0.26 19.10
N SER A 8 20.24 -0.29 20.05
CA SER A 8 19.66 -1.62 19.97
C SER A 8 18.23 -1.57 19.36
N ALA A 9 17.67 -2.74 19.09
CA ALA A 9 16.31 -2.82 18.59
C ALA A 9 15.32 -2.12 19.53
N VAL A 10 14.40 -1.36 18.97
CA VAL A 10 13.29 -0.72 19.67
C VAL A 10 12.26 -1.79 20.03
N THR A 11 11.69 -1.71 21.22
CA THR A 11 10.72 -2.68 21.75
C THR A 11 9.45 -1.98 22.23
N ASN A 12 8.39 -2.74 22.53
CA ASN A 12 7.10 -2.23 23.04
C ASN A 12 6.56 -1.06 22.22
N VAL A 13 6.63 -1.18 20.89
CA VAL A 13 6.09 -0.18 19.97
C VAL A 13 4.58 -0.28 19.95
N THR A 14 3.92 0.85 20.24
CA THR A 14 2.46 1.03 20.18
C THR A 14 2.12 2.13 19.17
N GLU A 15 0.89 2.60 19.20
CA GLU A 15 0.43 3.72 18.36
C GLU A 15 1.12 5.04 18.72
N THR A 16 1.40 5.24 20.02
CA THR A 16 1.89 6.52 20.53
C THR A 16 3.12 6.41 21.42
N SER A 17 3.69 5.20 21.57
CA SER A 17 4.84 4.96 22.44
C SER A 17 5.81 3.94 21.87
N ALA A 18 7.07 3.98 22.35
CA ALA A 18 8.09 2.99 22.04
C ALA A 18 9.17 2.96 23.13
N THR A 19 9.79 1.81 23.34
CA THR A 19 10.93 1.67 24.28
C THR A 19 12.24 1.60 23.49
N LEU A 20 13.09 2.59 23.68
CA LEU A 20 14.44 2.67 23.14
C LEU A 20 15.43 1.92 24.02
N ASN A 21 16.36 1.23 23.42
CA ASN A 21 17.42 0.49 24.11
C ASN A 21 18.78 0.78 23.47
N GLY A 22 19.82 0.88 24.30
CA GLY A 22 21.16 1.14 23.77
C GLY A 22 22.26 0.89 24.79
N VAL A 23 23.49 0.91 24.30
CA VAL A 23 24.70 0.76 25.12
C VAL A 23 25.66 1.89 24.79
N ILE A 24 26.18 2.55 25.82
CA ILE A 24 27.25 3.54 25.75
C ILE A 24 28.40 3.05 26.60
N SER A 25 29.46 2.60 25.96
CA SER A 25 30.67 2.12 26.63
C SER A 25 31.83 3.07 26.32
N ILE A 26 32.52 3.50 27.36
CA ILE A 26 33.66 4.40 27.24
C ILE A 26 34.90 3.67 27.77
N VAL A 27 35.89 3.48 26.91
CA VAL A 27 37.19 2.99 27.33
C VAL A 27 38.06 4.22 27.55
N SER A 28 38.29 4.51 28.83
CA SER A 28 39.21 5.57 29.27
C SER A 28 40.60 4.98 29.44
N GLU A 29 41.55 5.44 28.64
CA GLU A 29 42.93 4.99 28.75
C GLU A 29 43.82 5.93 29.60
N ASN A 30 43.31 7.13 29.92
CA ASN A 30 44.03 8.17 30.66
C ASN A 30 43.13 8.93 31.64
N CYS A 31 43.70 9.43 32.75
CA CYS A 31 42.99 10.23 33.76
C CYS A 31 42.57 11.64 33.28
N GLU A 32 42.83 12.02 32.04
CA GLU A 32 42.53 13.33 31.45
C GLU A 32 41.36 13.28 30.45
N ASP A 33 40.62 12.17 30.37
CA ASP A 33 39.49 12.06 29.46
C ASP A 33 38.37 13.04 29.85
N PRO A 34 37.74 13.69 28.86
CA PRO A 34 36.69 14.67 29.14
C PRO A 34 35.46 14.02 29.77
N THR A 35 34.90 14.68 30.76
CA THR A 35 33.62 14.29 31.32
C THR A 35 32.49 14.41 30.27
N ASN A 36 31.66 13.42 30.19
CA ASN A 36 30.46 13.52 29.35
C ASN A 36 29.54 14.62 29.86
N THR A 37 29.04 15.42 28.95
CA THR A 37 28.12 16.52 29.27
C THR A 37 26.69 16.03 29.22
N GLU A 38 26.33 15.30 28.17
CA GLU A 38 25.01 14.71 27.97
C GLU A 38 25.15 13.38 27.23
N GLN A 39 24.23 12.48 27.48
CA GLN A 39 24.11 11.21 26.78
C GLN A 39 22.68 10.68 26.79
N GLY A 40 22.35 9.82 25.83
CA GLY A 40 21.02 9.24 25.73
C GLY A 40 20.65 8.87 24.30
N PHE A 41 19.45 9.24 23.89
CA PHE A 41 18.93 9.01 22.55
C PHE A 41 18.53 10.32 21.87
N VAL A 42 18.78 10.40 20.56
CA VAL A 42 18.19 11.40 19.65
C VAL A 42 17.26 10.69 18.68
N TYR A 43 16.11 11.30 18.39
CA TYR A 43 15.16 10.73 17.44
C TYR A 43 14.45 11.78 16.61
N ALA A 44 14.01 11.39 15.41
CA ALA A 44 13.27 12.23 14.47
C ALA A 44 12.49 11.37 13.48
N THR A 45 11.63 11.99 12.69
CA THR A 45 10.97 11.37 11.52
C THR A 45 11.84 11.41 10.26
N THR A 46 13.02 12.01 10.33
CA THR A 46 14.03 12.04 9.28
C THR A 46 15.23 11.19 9.64
N ILE A 47 15.91 10.65 8.63
CA ILE A 47 17.13 9.83 8.81
C ILE A 47 18.27 10.60 9.48
N GLN A 48 19.13 9.88 10.14
CA GLN A 48 20.34 10.38 10.82
C GLN A 48 20.08 11.53 11.81
N PRO A 49 19.21 11.33 12.82
CA PRO A 49 18.97 12.34 13.83
C PRO A 49 20.23 12.71 14.59
N THR A 50 20.33 13.99 14.94
CA THR A 50 21.46 14.57 15.68
C THR A 50 20.95 15.27 16.94
N THR A 51 21.84 15.86 17.72
CA THR A 51 21.48 16.66 18.90
C THR A 51 20.63 17.89 18.60
N ASN A 52 20.47 18.26 17.32
CA ASN A 52 19.51 19.29 16.90
C ASN A 52 18.04 18.78 16.83
N ASN A 53 17.83 17.47 16.89
CA ASN A 53 16.52 16.84 16.93
C ASN A 53 16.05 16.61 18.37
N THR A 54 14.95 15.89 18.57
CA THR A 54 14.45 15.60 19.91
C THR A 54 15.40 14.66 20.66
N GLN A 55 15.73 15.05 21.89
CA GLN A 55 16.67 14.34 22.75
C GLN A 55 15.95 13.74 23.96
N VAL A 56 16.40 12.56 24.37
CA VAL A 56 16.04 11.94 25.66
C VAL A 56 17.34 11.62 26.39
N ASN A 57 17.63 12.36 27.45
CA ASN A 57 18.82 12.18 28.24
C ASN A 57 18.69 11.01 29.21
N VAL A 58 19.60 10.04 29.13
CA VAL A 58 19.65 8.86 30.00
C VAL A 58 21.10 8.56 30.37
N ASN A 59 21.39 8.51 31.65
CA ASN A 59 22.71 8.22 32.16
C ASN A 59 22.96 6.72 32.35
N GLY A 60 24.18 6.29 32.15
CA GLY A 60 24.61 4.92 32.41
C GLY A 60 25.20 4.23 31.16
N THR A 61 25.59 2.98 31.31
CA THR A 61 26.18 2.17 30.24
C THR A 61 25.07 1.48 29.42
N ASN A 62 24.18 0.77 30.08
CA ASN A 62 22.99 0.23 29.45
C ASN A 62 21.86 1.24 29.66
N ILE A 63 21.40 1.85 28.56
CA ILE A 63 20.40 2.90 28.60
C ILE A 63 19.09 2.44 27.99
N THR A 64 18.01 2.82 28.63
CA THR A 64 16.63 2.54 28.16
C THR A 64 15.77 3.78 28.40
N ALA A 65 14.92 4.12 27.46
CA ALA A 65 13.96 5.21 27.57
C ALA A 65 12.64 4.83 26.90
N THR A 66 11.53 5.24 27.51
CA THR A 66 10.22 5.14 26.88
C THR A 66 9.86 6.49 26.26
N LEU A 67 9.54 6.47 24.96
CA LEU A 67 8.94 7.60 24.28
C LEU A 67 7.42 7.51 24.42
N GLU A 68 6.80 8.65 24.59
CA GLU A 68 5.34 8.81 24.65
C GLU A 68 4.92 9.95 23.72
N ASN A 69 3.62 10.02 23.40
CA ASN A 69 3.04 11.04 22.52
C ASN A 69 3.67 11.07 21.12
N LEU A 70 4.06 9.93 20.60
CA LEU A 70 4.47 9.76 19.22
C LEU A 70 3.24 9.86 18.31
N GLU A 71 3.44 10.25 17.06
CA GLU A 71 2.40 10.19 16.04
C GLU A 71 2.19 8.74 15.58
N SER A 72 0.94 8.30 15.46
CA SER A 72 0.60 6.96 14.97
C SER A 72 1.01 6.77 13.50
N ASN A 73 1.19 5.52 13.09
CA ASN A 73 1.55 5.14 11.71
C ASN A 73 2.70 5.98 11.14
N THR A 74 3.70 6.25 11.98
CA THR A 74 4.82 7.16 11.66
C THR A 74 6.15 6.46 11.88
N THR A 75 7.03 6.55 10.89
CA THR A 75 8.39 6.01 11.00
C THR A 75 9.29 7.00 11.72
N TYR A 76 9.96 6.53 12.76
CA TYR A 76 10.96 7.25 13.52
C TYR A 76 12.34 6.61 13.34
N TYR A 77 13.36 7.43 13.34
CA TYR A 77 14.77 7.06 13.32
C TYR A 77 15.40 7.46 14.65
N VAL A 78 16.25 6.59 15.19
CA VAL A 78 16.81 6.73 16.54
C VAL A 78 18.30 6.43 16.49
N ARG A 79 19.08 7.19 17.26
CA ARG A 79 20.49 6.92 17.54
C ARG A 79 20.80 7.17 19.01
N THR A 80 21.68 6.38 19.60
CA THR A 80 22.34 6.75 20.86
C THR A 80 23.27 7.94 20.61
N PHE A 81 23.39 8.83 21.57
CA PHE A 81 24.33 9.95 21.50
C PHE A 81 25.08 10.18 22.78
N LEU A 82 26.22 10.84 22.68
CA LEU A 82 27.03 11.32 23.78
C LEU A 82 27.74 12.59 23.36
N THR A 83 27.76 13.60 24.24
CA THR A 83 28.47 14.87 24.02
C THR A 83 29.51 15.12 25.10
N ASN A 84 30.62 15.71 24.71
CA ASN A 84 31.68 16.19 25.63
C ASN A 84 32.52 17.31 24.97
N ALA A 85 33.60 17.71 25.60
CA ALA A 85 34.48 18.74 25.07
C ALA A 85 35.13 18.41 23.71
N LEU A 86 35.15 17.14 23.29
CA LEU A 86 35.70 16.70 21.98
C LEU A 86 34.64 16.72 20.89
N GLY A 87 33.35 16.90 21.20
CA GLY A 87 32.24 16.97 20.26
C GLY A 87 31.11 16.00 20.54
N GLU A 88 30.42 15.63 19.47
CA GLU A 88 29.25 14.77 19.49
C GLU A 88 29.58 13.40 18.91
N PHE A 89 29.14 12.35 19.55
CA PHE A 89 29.33 10.97 19.13
C PHE A 89 27.97 10.28 18.98
N TYR A 90 27.80 9.47 17.95
CA TYR A 90 26.54 8.81 17.65
C TYR A 90 26.75 7.32 17.41
N GLY A 91 25.78 6.52 17.86
CA GLY A 91 25.68 5.10 17.52
C GLY A 91 25.09 4.86 16.15
N ASN A 92 24.92 3.59 15.80
CA ASN A 92 24.19 3.18 14.60
C ASN A 92 22.75 3.68 14.64
N GLU A 93 22.17 3.92 13.46
CA GLU A 93 20.75 4.25 13.32
C GLU A 93 19.90 2.99 13.38
N VAL A 94 18.78 3.07 14.07
CA VAL A 94 17.71 2.08 14.06
C VAL A 94 16.39 2.80 13.75
N SER A 95 15.55 2.22 12.93
CA SER A 95 14.21 2.74 12.67
C SER A 95 13.13 1.84 13.26
N PHE A 96 11.99 2.44 13.62
CA PHE A 96 10.77 1.76 14.01
C PHE A 96 9.57 2.53 13.49
N MET A 97 8.45 1.86 13.33
CA MET A 97 7.20 2.48 12.91
C MET A 97 6.16 2.25 14.00
N THR A 98 5.53 3.33 14.48
CA THR A 98 4.40 3.24 15.41
C THR A 98 3.23 2.56 14.72
N SER A 99 2.45 1.79 15.49
CA SER A 99 1.24 1.14 14.99
C SER A 99 0.22 2.19 14.49
N GLU A 100 -0.70 1.79 13.64
CA GLU A 100 -1.89 2.60 13.39
C GLU A 100 -2.69 2.72 14.71
N GLU A 101 -3.31 3.90 14.94
CA GLU A 101 -4.31 3.97 16.01
C GLU A 101 -5.37 2.89 15.76
N PRO A 102 -5.82 2.17 16.82
CA PRO A 102 -7.02 1.35 16.68
C PRO A 102 -8.12 2.30 16.22
N LEU A 103 -8.53 2.16 14.96
CA LEU A 103 -9.71 2.83 14.49
C LEU A 103 -10.82 2.40 15.44
N ASP A 104 -11.55 3.34 16.00
CA ASP A 104 -12.87 3.09 16.60
C ASP A 104 -13.82 2.79 15.43
N CYS A 105 -13.51 1.67 14.79
CA CYS A 105 -14.06 1.23 13.53
C CYS A 105 -15.09 0.16 13.87
N GLU A 106 -16.36 0.46 13.68
CA GLU A 106 -17.40 -0.53 13.98
C GLU A 106 -17.46 -1.63 12.90
N VAL A 107 -17.56 -1.27 11.62
CA VAL A 107 -17.64 -2.23 10.50
C VAL A 107 -16.85 -1.79 9.28
N VAL A 108 -16.99 -0.53 8.86
CA VAL A 108 -16.30 0.04 7.69
C VAL A 108 -15.74 1.43 8.00
N TYR A 109 -14.71 1.82 7.29
CA TYR A 109 -14.12 3.16 7.39
C TYR A 109 -13.64 3.70 6.05
N LEU A 110 -13.49 5.02 5.98
CA LEU A 110 -12.90 5.70 4.83
C LEU A 110 -11.38 5.72 4.97
N ALA A 111 -10.67 5.15 4.01
CA ALA A 111 -9.20 5.14 4.01
C ALA A 111 -8.60 6.56 3.90
N LYS A 112 -7.33 6.72 4.25
CA LYS A 112 -6.61 8.02 4.24
C LYS A 112 -6.64 8.75 2.90
N ASN A 113 -6.79 8.04 1.78
CA ASN A 113 -6.93 8.64 0.46
C ASN A 113 -8.28 9.36 0.25
N GLY A 114 -9.20 9.30 1.21
CA GLY A 114 -10.51 9.95 1.16
C GLY A 114 -11.49 9.35 0.14
N ILE A 115 -11.20 8.19 -0.41
CA ILE A 115 -11.99 7.55 -1.49
C ILE A 115 -12.31 6.09 -1.16
N THR A 116 -11.30 5.29 -0.79
CA THR A 116 -11.46 3.84 -0.62
C THR A 116 -12.23 3.50 0.65
N ILE A 117 -13.25 2.66 0.54
CA ILE A 117 -14.01 2.12 1.66
C ILE A 117 -13.41 0.79 2.07
N LYS A 118 -12.95 0.70 3.32
CA LYS A 118 -12.33 -0.50 3.90
C LYS A 118 -13.18 -1.07 5.02
N ALA A 119 -13.15 -2.40 5.16
CA ALA A 119 -13.69 -3.08 6.33
C ALA A 119 -12.70 -3.06 7.48
N CYS A 120 -13.19 -2.92 8.70
CA CYS A 120 -12.43 -3.12 9.92
C CYS A 120 -11.91 -4.56 10.00
N GLU A 121 -10.85 -4.78 10.78
CA GLU A 121 -10.23 -6.10 10.91
C GLU A 121 -11.23 -7.16 11.40
N ASP A 122 -12.07 -6.81 12.36
CA ASP A 122 -13.07 -7.70 12.97
C ASP A 122 -14.40 -7.78 12.21
N ALA A 123 -14.60 -6.98 11.15
CA ALA A 123 -15.84 -6.97 10.39
C ALA A 123 -16.06 -8.28 9.62
N ASN A 124 -17.26 -8.83 9.75
CA ASN A 124 -17.63 -10.06 9.06
C ASN A 124 -18.29 -9.77 7.70
N VAL A 125 -18.24 -10.76 6.83
CA VAL A 125 -18.97 -10.73 5.55
C VAL A 125 -20.47 -10.64 5.82
N GLY A 126 -21.16 -9.73 5.12
CA GLY A 126 -22.56 -9.43 5.29
C GLY A 126 -22.89 -8.35 6.33
N GLU A 127 -21.93 -7.92 7.13
CA GLU A 127 -22.12 -6.79 8.04
C GLU A 127 -22.19 -5.47 7.29
N THR A 128 -22.93 -4.51 7.84
CA THR A 128 -23.10 -3.17 7.27
C THR A 128 -22.59 -2.10 8.21
N GLY A 129 -21.99 -1.05 7.65
CA GLY A 129 -21.55 0.12 8.38
C GLY A 129 -21.83 1.40 7.61
N VAL A 130 -21.89 2.52 8.31
CA VAL A 130 -22.28 3.81 7.74
C VAL A 130 -21.09 4.79 7.72
N ILE A 131 -20.81 5.35 6.55
CA ILE A 131 -19.83 6.43 6.36
C ILE A 131 -20.52 7.63 5.73
N ASN A 132 -20.49 8.79 6.40
CA ASN A 132 -21.10 10.03 5.90
C ASN A 132 -22.60 9.86 5.51
N GLY A 133 -23.35 9.03 6.25
CA GLY A 133 -24.76 8.78 6.00
C GLY A 133 -25.06 7.78 4.87
N VAL A 134 -24.04 7.15 4.28
CA VAL A 134 -24.17 6.08 3.29
C VAL A 134 -23.85 4.74 3.95
N GLU A 135 -24.75 3.77 3.81
CA GLU A 135 -24.55 2.40 4.28
C GLU A 135 -23.74 1.59 3.27
N TYR A 136 -22.75 0.85 3.75
CA TYR A 136 -21.89 -0.04 2.97
C TYR A 136 -21.97 -1.46 3.54
N THR A 137 -22.05 -2.45 2.67
CA THR A 137 -22.07 -3.87 3.05
C THR A 137 -20.72 -4.51 2.74
N VAL A 138 -20.13 -5.24 3.70
CA VAL A 138 -18.89 -6.01 3.52
C VAL A 138 -19.21 -7.28 2.75
N LEU A 139 -18.58 -7.48 1.59
CA LEU A 139 -18.81 -8.62 0.73
C LEU A 139 -17.56 -9.52 0.60
N ASP A 140 -17.83 -10.82 0.39
CA ASP A 140 -16.88 -11.74 -0.19
C ASP A 140 -17.08 -11.88 -1.72
N ARG A 141 -16.23 -12.71 -2.36
CA ARG A 141 -16.35 -12.98 -3.79
C ARG A 141 -17.71 -13.56 -4.19
N ALA A 142 -18.27 -14.49 -3.40
CA ALA A 142 -19.50 -15.17 -3.75
C ALA A 142 -20.68 -14.20 -3.80
N MET A 143 -20.80 -13.32 -2.81
CA MET A 143 -21.80 -12.27 -2.76
C MET A 143 -21.60 -11.24 -3.88
N LEU A 144 -20.34 -10.83 -4.11
CA LEU A 144 -20.00 -9.87 -5.16
C LEU A 144 -20.38 -10.39 -6.55
N LEU A 145 -20.07 -11.64 -6.89
CA LEU A 145 -20.47 -12.26 -8.17
C LEU A 145 -21.99 -12.31 -8.35
N GLN A 146 -22.73 -12.57 -7.28
CA GLN A 146 -24.19 -12.64 -7.32
C GLN A 146 -24.80 -11.29 -7.69
N ILE A 147 -24.32 -10.18 -7.09
CA ILE A 147 -24.86 -8.83 -7.34
C ILE A 147 -24.29 -8.17 -8.61
N ALA A 148 -23.09 -8.55 -9.02
CA ALA A 148 -22.46 -8.04 -10.25
C ALA A 148 -23.02 -8.64 -11.54
N GLY A 149 -23.91 -9.62 -11.44
CA GLY A 149 -24.61 -10.20 -12.60
C GLY A 149 -23.84 -11.30 -13.33
N TYR A 150 -22.92 -11.97 -12.67
CA TYR A 150 -22.18 -13.10 -13.22
C TYR A 150 -23.12 -14.18 -13.79
N ASN A 151 -22.72 -14.80 -14.92
CA ASN A 151 -23.52 -15.80 -15.66
C ASN A 151 -24.88 -15.32 -16.21
N GLY A 152 -24.98 -14.05 -16.63
CA GLY A 152 -26.15 -13.54 -17.34
C GLY A 152 -27.28 -13.05 -16.42
N GLY A 153 -27.02 -12.90 -15.12
CA GLY A 153 -27.83 -12.06 -14.23
C GLY A 153 -27.60 -10.58 -14.58
N GLY A 154 -28.63 -9.73 -14.49
CA GLY A 154 -28.41 -8.27 -14.52
C GLY A 154 -27.73 -7.80 -13.24
N ILE A 155 -27.03 -6.66 -13.30
CA ILE A 155 -26.51 -5.99 -12.09
C ILE A 155 -27.72 -5.58 -11.24
N VAL A 156 -27.85 -6.19 -10.06
CA VAL A 156 -29.08 -6.06 -9.26
C VAL A 156 -28.97 -4.96 -8.19
N GLU A 157 -27.79 -4.44 -7.92
CA GLU A 157 -27.55 -3.48 -6.83
C GLU A 157 -26.62 -2.33 -7.22
N ASP A 158 -26.60 -1.31 -6.36
CA ASP A 158 -25.68 -0.18 -6.44
C ASP A 158 -24.30 -0.59 -5.92
N LEU A 159 -23.40 -0.98 -6.83
CA LEU A 159 -22.06 -1.43 -6.51
C LEU A 159 -21.15 -0.33 -5.93
N THR A 160 -21.64 0.91 -5.84
CA THR A 160 -20.91 1.99 -5.14
C THR A 160 -21.06 1.92 -3.62
N LYS A 161 -21.99 1.11 -3.10
CA LYS A 161 -22.32 0.97 -1.67
C LYS A 161 -21.85 -0.35 -1.07
N ILE A 162 -20.79 -0.91 -1.61
CA ILE A 162 -20.20 -2.15 -1.11
C ILE A 162 -18.77 -1.93 -0.64
N CYS A 163 -18.33 -2.76 0.30
CA CYS A 163 -16.94 -2.82 0.76
C CYS A 163 -16.34 -4.16 0.31
N THR A 164 -15.26 -4.09 -0.46
CA THR A 164 -14.63 -5.23 -1.13
C THR A 164 -13.36 -5.71 -0.42
N THR A 165 -13.02 -5.22 0.77
CA THR A 165 -11.80 -5.56 1.52
C THR A 165 -11.62 -7.09 1.71
N ARG A 166 -12.71 -7.86 1.78
CA ARG A 166 -12.65 -9.33 1.94
C ARG A 166 -12.57 -10.10 0.63
N VAL A 167 -12.50 -9.40 -0.51
CA VAL A 167 -12.40 -10.01 -1.83
C VAL A 167 -10.93 -10.15 -2.22
N THR A 168 -10.48 -11.37 -2.50
CA THR A 168 -9.09 -11.67 -2.92
C THR A 168 -8.97 -12.05 -4.38
N ASP A 169 -10.09 -12.31 -5.05
CA ASP A 169 -10.17 -12.70 -6.46
C ASP A 169 -11.36 -11.99 -7.12
N MET A 170 -11.09 -11.18 -8.13
CA MET A 170 -12.08 -10.43 -8.92
C MET A 170 -12.12 -10.91 -10.39
N SER A 171 -11.57 -12.11 -10.67
CA SER A 171 -11.61 -12.64 -12.02
C SER A 171 -13.05 -12.85 -12.51
N ASP A 172 -13.27 -12.61 -13.81
CA ASP A 172 -14.55 -12.79 -14.49
C ASP A 172 -15.74 -11.99 -13.92
N LEU A 173 -15.48 -10.99 -13.07
CA LEU A 173 -16.53 -10.35 -12.25
C LEU A 173 -17.70 -9.79 -13.09
N PHE A 174 -17.40 -9.19 -14.24
CA PHE A 174 -18.40 -8.62 -15.14
C PHE A 174 -18.56 -9.42 -16.45
N TYR A 175 -18.10 -10.70 -16.44
CA TYR A 175 -18.21 -11.59 -17.59
C TYR A 175 -19.65 -12.07 -17.79
N GLY A 176 -20.12 -12.06 -19.04
CA GLY A 176 -21.42 -12.67 -19.40
C GLY A 176 -22.66 -11.87 -19.03
N CYS A 177 -22.62 -10.59 -19.02
CA CYS A 177 -23.68 -9.67 -18.63
C CYS A 177 -24.80 -9.52 -19.68
N ASN A 178 -25.96 -9.07 -19.20
CA ASN A 178 -27.09 -8.67 -20.05
C ASN A 178 -27.15 -7.15 -20.28
N GLU A 179 -26.37 -6.34 -19.52
CA GLU A 179 -26.38 -4.88 -19.63
C GLU A 179 -24.98 -4.28 -19.46
N PRO A 180 -24.66 -3.17 -20.14
CA PRO A 180 -23.36 -2.54 -20.07
C PRO A 180 -23.07 -1.99 -18.67
N PHE A 181 -21.93 -2.40 -18.08
CA PHE A 181 -21.48 -1.92 -16.77
C PHE A 181 -20.70 -0.62 -16.88
N ASN A 182 -21.08 0.39 -16.11
CA ASN A 182 -20.33 1.65 -16.00
C ASN A 182 -20.61 2.38 -14.66
N GLN A 183 -20.72 1.66 -13.54
CA GLN A 183 -20.85 2.31 -12.22
C GLN A 183 -19.48 2.79 -11.72
N PRO A 184 -19.41 3.89 -10.91
CA PRO A 184 -18.18 4.45 -10.38
C PRO A 184 -17.67 3.64 -9.17
N ILE A 185 -16.92 2.58 -9.43
CA ILE A 185 -16.38 1.67 -8.41
C ILE A 185 -14.97 2.05 -7.92
N GLY A 186 -14.55 3.29 -8.10
CA GLY A 186 -13.24 3.79 -7.67
C GLY A 186 -13.02 3.77 -6.16
N ASN A 187 -14.09 3.65 -5.38
CA ASN A 187 -14.06 3.52 -3.92
C ASN A 187 -13.84 2.09 -3.41
N TRP A 188 -13.76 1.10 -4.28
CA TRP A 188 -13.49 -0.28 -3.87
C TRP A 188 -12.10 -0.44 -3.28
N ASP A 189 -11.99 -1.24 -2.25
CA ASP A 189 -10.72 -1.72 -1.73
C ASP A 189 -10.30 -2.99 -2.47
N VAL A 190 -9.26 -2.88 -3.28
CA VAL A 190 -8.68 -4.00 -4.03
C VAL A 190 -7.32 -4.43 -3.50
N SER A 191 -6.89 -3.88 -2.36
CA SER A 191 -5.55 -4.11 -1.82
C SER A 191 -5.27 -5.58 -1.44
N ASN A 192 -6.31 -6.39 -1.24
CA ASN A 192 -6.17 -7.83 -0.98
C ASN A 192 -6.36 -8.70 -2.24
N VAL A 193 -6.62 -8.09 -3.40
CA VAL A 193 -6.89 -8.84 -4.63
C VAL A 193 -5.59 -9.32 -5.26
N THR A 194 -5.55 -10.60 -5.59
CA THR A 194 -4.40 -11.24 -6.26
C THR A 194 -4.68 -11.58 -7.73
N ASN A 195 -5.95 -11.70 -8.12
CA ASN A 195 -6.36 -12.07 -9.47
C ASN A 195 -7.45 -11.14 -9.99
N MET A 196 -7.19 -10.45 -11.10
CA MET A 196 -8.12 -9.57 -11.82
C MET A 196 -8.31 -10.00 -13.29
N SER A 197 -7.97 -11.25 -13.62
CA SER A 197 -8.09 -11.73 -14.98
C SER A 197 -9.54 -11.68 -15.48
N TYR A 198 -9.74 -11.27 -16.73
CA TYR A 198 -11.06 -11.19 -17.37
C TYR A 198 -12.08 -10.27 -16.68
N MET A 199 -11.66 -9.42 -15.72
CA MET A 199 -12.58 -8.66 -14.86
C MET A 199 -13.55 -7.78 -15.65
N PHE A 200 -13.10 -7.12 -16.71
CA PHE A 200 -13.89 -6.21 -17.55
C PHE A 200 -14.10 -6.73 -18.96
N ILE A 201 -13.99 -8.03 -19.18
CA ILE A 201 -14.31 -8.63 -20.47
C ILE A 201 -15.81 -8.81 -20.64
N TYR A 202 -16.30 -8.60 -21.85
CA TYR A 202 -17.74 -8.59 -22.15
C TYR A 202 -18.06 -9.39 -23.42
N GLU A 203 -18.66 -10.57 -23.29
CA GLU A 203 -18.95 -11.42 -24.46
C GLU A 203 -20.09 -10.92 -25.35
N CYS A 204 -21.02 -10.12 -24.82
CA CYS A 204 -22.27 -9.78 -25.50
C CYS A 204 -22.26 -8.46 -26.25
N GLY A 205 -21.13 -7.78 -26.43
CA GLY A 205 -21.07 -6.51 -27.10
C GLY A 205 -20.12 -5.48 -26.48
N LEU A 206 -20.50 -4.25 -26.31
CA LEU A 206 -19.58 -3.16 -25.98
C LEU A 206 -19.46 -2.96 -24.47
N MET A 207 -18.32 -3.32 -23.87
CA MET A 207 -17.99 -2.89 -22.52
C MET A 207 -17.90 -1.36 -22.49
N GLN A 208 -18.76 -0.74 -21.70
CA GLN A 208 -18.80 0.73 -21.57
C GLN A 208 -18.06 1.26 -20.34
N PHE A 209 -17.38 0.39 -19.59
CA PHE A 209 -16.65 0.80 -18.41
C PHE A 209 -15.55 1.80 -18.74
N ASN A 210 -15.69 3.00 -18.21
CA ASN A 210 -14.71 4.07 -18.32
C ASN A 210 -14.76 4.98 -17.08
N ARG A 211 -14.67 4.35 -15.89
CA ARG A 211 -14.68 5.07 -14.61
C ARG A 211 -13.29 5.12 -13.99
N ASN A 212 -13.02 6.18 -13.27
CA ASN A 212 -11.74 6.39 -12.62
C ASN A 212 -11.48 5.32 -11.55
N ILE A 213 -10.41 4.56 -11.73
CA ILE A 213 -9.88 3.53 -10.83
C ILE A 213 -8.40 3.76 -10.50
N SER A 214 -7.90 4.98 -10.71
CA SER A 214 -6.50 5.36 -10.50
C SER A 214 -6.02 5.17 -9.05
N GLN A 215 -6.95 5.16 -8.09
CA GLN A 215 -6.66 5.01 -6.66
C GLN A 215 -6.69 3.55 -6.17
N TRP A 216 -6.92 2.61 -7.05
CA TRP A 216 -6.85 1.19 -6.71
C TRP A 216 -5.42 0.78 -6.35
N ASP A 217 -5.26 0.15 -5.20
CA ASP A 217 -4.00 -0.46 -4.80
C ASP A 217 -3.91 -1.88 -5.36
N VAL A 218 -3.27 -2.02 -6.52
CA VAL A 218 -3.09 -3.29 -7.23
C VAL A 218 -1.78 -4.00 -6.88
N SER A 219 -1.08 -3.54 -5.84
CA SER A 219 0.27 -4.01 -5.51
C SER A 219 0.36 -5.51 -5.17
N ASN A 220 -0.75 -6.14 -4.79
CA ASN A 220 -0.82 -7.59 -4.53
C ASN A 220 -1.30 -8.42 -5.74
N VAL A 221 -1.67 -7.78 -6.85
CA VAL A 221 -2.18 -8.49 -8.03
C VAL A 221 -1.05 -9.21 -8.75
N THR A 222 -1.26 -10.49 -9.05
CA THR A 222 -0.32 -11.33 -9.77
C THR A 222 -0.79 -11.67 -11.19
N ASN A 223 -2.11 -11.64 -11.43
CA ASN A 223 -2.71 -11.95 -12.73
C ASN A 223 -3.66 -10.84 -13.18
N MET A 224 -3.32 -10.20 -14.31
CA MET A 224 -4.13 -9.18 -14.99
C MET A 224 -4.47 -9.59 -16.44
N SER A 225 -4.35 -10.89 -16.77
CA SER A 225 -4.63 -11.35 -18.13
C SER A 225 -6.05 -11.01 -18.57
N PHE A 226 -6.21 -10.48 -19.77
CA PHE A 226 -7.50 -10.04 -20.32
C PHE A 226 -8.29 -9.02 -19.48
N MET A 227 -7.70 -8.37 -18.48
CA MET A 227 -8.45 -7.50 -17.56
C MET A 227 -9.29 -6.44 -18.28
N PHE A 228 -8.75 -5.83 -19.32
CA PHE A 228 -9.40 -4.85 -20.21
C PHE A 228 -9.50 -5.32 -21.66
N GLY A 229 -9.40 -6.63 -21.90
CA GLY A 229 -9.62 -7.20 -23.23
C GLY A 229 -11.01 -6.83 -23.76
N ASP A 230 -11.10 -6.37 -25.00
CA ASP A 230 -12.32 -5.88 -25.63
C ASP A 230 -13.04 -4.70 -24.91
N ALA A 231 -12.38 -4.06 -23.94
CA ALA A 231 -12.91 -2.87 -23.24
C ALA A 231 -12.75 -1.61 -24.11
N THR A 232 -13.55 -1.52 -25.16
CA THR A 232 -13.41 -0.51 -26.22
C THR A 232 -13.59 0.95 -25.76
N SER A 233 -14.22 1.19 -24.62
CA SER A 233 -14.45 2.53 -24.06
C SER A 233 -13.44 2.94 -22.99
N PHE A 234 -12.69 2.00 -22.41
CA PHE A 234 -11.79 2.27 -21.30
C PHE A 234 -10.59 3.13 -21.71
N ASN A 235 -10.41 4.27 -21.03
CA ASN A 235 -9.24 5.15 -21.21
C ASN A 235 -8.97 6.00 -19.95
N GLN A 236 -8.93 5.37 -18.78
CA GLN A 236 -8.68 6.08 -17.52
C GLN A 236 -7.19 6.05 -17.14
N PRO A 237 -6.70 7.07 -16.40
CA PRO A 237 -5.31 7.15 -15.97
C PRO A 237 -5.02 6.06 -14.92
N ILE A 238 -4.12 5.15 -15.26
CA ILE A 238 -3.66 4.04 -14.41
C ILE A 238 -2.13 3.94 -14.36
N GLU A 239 -1.43 4.98 -14.77
CA GLU A 239 0.04 5.06 -14.81
C GLU A 239 0.70 4.86 -13.45
N ASN A 240 0.00 5.19 -12.35
CA ASN A 240 0.52 5.08 -10.99
C ASN A 240 0.29 3.70 -10.34
N TRP A 241 -0.28 2.74 -11.05
CA TRP A 241 -0.46 1.40 -10.51
C TRP A 241 0.88 0.72 -10.24
N ASN A 242 1.03 0.13 -9.06
CA ASN A 242 2.19 -0.70 -8.74
C ASN A 242 1.99 -2.12 -9.29
N THR A 243 2.62 -2.41 -10.42
CA THR A 243 2.51 -3.70 -11.14
C THR A 243 3.67 -4.66 -10.84
N SER A 244 4.51 -4.38 -9.84
CA SER A 244 5.75 -5.13 -9.58
C SER A 244 5.55 -6.62 -9.25
N ASN A 245 4.36 -7.01 -8.78
CA ASN A 245 4.04 -8.41 -8.46
C ASN A 245 3.30 -9.15 -9.59
N VAL A 246 2.98 -8.47 -10.69
CA VAL A 246 2.24 -9.08 -11.79
C VAL A 246 3.14 -10.03 -12.59
N THR A 247 2.64 -11.23 -12.86
CA THR A 247 3.33 -12.27 -13.63
C THR A 247 2.68 -12.56 -14.97
N ASP A 248 1.38 -12.28 -15.11
CA ASP A 248 0.63 -12.47 -16.35
C ASP A 248 -0.15 -11.21 -16.72
N MET A 249 0.20 -10.61 -17.86
CA MET A 249 -0.47 -9.47 -18.50
C MET A 249 -0.94 -9.82 -19.92
N SER A 250 -1.02 -11.12 -20.26
CA SER A 250 -1.43 -11.52 -21.63
C SER A 250 -2.80 -10.96 -21.99
N TYR A 251 -2.91 -10.43 -23.19
CA TYR A 251 -4.16 -9.88 -23.75
C TYR A 251 -4.79 -8.72 -22.94
N MET A 252 -4.06 -8.12 -21.99
CA MET A 252 -4.63 -7.17 -21.02
C MET A 252 -5.39 -6.01 -21.67
N PHE A 253 -4.88 -5.47 -22.78
CA PHE A 253 -5.51 -4.39 -23.56
C PHE A 253 -5.82 -4.77 -25.01
N LYS A 254 -5.94 -6.08 -25.28
CA LYS A 254 -6.33 -6.54 -26.61
C LYS A 254 -7.69 -5.94 -27.00
N ASN A 255 -7.76 -5.33 -28.21
CA ASN A 255 -8.96 -4.65 -28.71
C ASN A 255 -9.49 -3.50 -27.82
N ALA A 256 -8.73 -3.00 -26.85
CA ALA A 256 -9.06 -1.81 -26.06
C ALA A 256 -8.85 -0.54 -26.89
N THR A 257 -9.71 -0.31 -27.86
CA THR A 257 -9.51 0.65 -28.97
C THR A 257 -9.50 2.12 -28.56
N SER A 258 -9.86 2.46 -27.33
CA SER A 258 -9.76 3.81 -26.79
C SER A 258 -8.55 4.02 -25.86
N PHE A 259 -7.90 2.95 -25.40
CA PHE A 259 -6.88 3.04 -24.35
C PHE A 259 -5.53 3.50 -24.93
N ASN A 260 -5.11 4.71 -24.57
CA ASN A 260 -3.84 5.30 -25.00
C ASN A 260 -3.07 6.04 -23.89
N GLN A 261 -3.29 5.69 -22.63
CA GLN A 261 -2.55 6.26 -21.51
C GLN A 261 -1.08 5.84 -21.51
N ASP A 262 -0.21 6.69 -20.96
CA ASP A 262 1.21 6.37 -20.83
C ASP A 262 1.42 5.46 -19.61
N ILE A 263 1.69 4.20 -19.87
CA ILE A 263 1.99 3.16 -18.87
C ILE A 263 3.44 2.66 -18.98
N SER A 264 4.31 3.39 -19.66
CA SER A 264 5.73 3.04 -19.85
C SER A 264 6.51 2.89 -18.54
N SER A 265 6.03 3.52 -17.45
CA SER A 265 6.63 3.44 -16.12
C SER A 265 6.29 2.18 -15.32
N TRP A 266 5.38 1.33 -15.81
CA TRP A 266 5.02 0.11 -15.07
C TRP A 266 6.21 -0.83 -14.91
N SER A 267 6.35 -1.38 -13.71
CA SER A 267 7.32 -2.44 -13.45
C SER A 267 6.82 -3.76 -14.04
N VAL A 268 7.55 -4.32 -14.98
CA VAL A 268 7.20 -5.57 -15.67
C VAL A 268 8.29 -6.65 -15.57
N ASP A 269 9.24 -6.48 -14.68
CA ASP A 269 10.35 -7.42 -14.48
C ASP A 269 9.88 -8.83 -14.06
N GLY A 270 8.73 -8.91 -13.36
CA GLY A 270 8.10 -10.15 -12.94
C GLY A 270 7.23 -10.81 -14.02
N VAL A 271 6.90 -10.11 -15.11
CA VAL A 271 5.96 -10.58 -16.11
C VAL A 271 6.60 -11.62 -17.02
N THR A 272 6.07 -12.82 -16.99
CA THR A 272 6.52 -13.97 -17.82
C THR A 272 5.58 -14.29 -18.96
N ASN A 273 4.36 -13.74 -18.95
CA ASN A 273 3.38 -13.89 -20.03
C ASN A 273 2.78 -12.52 -20.39
N CYS A 274 3.06 -12.05 -21.59
CA CYS A 274 2.56 -10.78 -22.13
C CYS A 274 2.04 -10.91 -23.57
N ALA A 275 1.70 -12.13 -24.00
CA ALA A 275 1.24 -12.41 -25.37
C ALA A 275 0.07 -11.48 -25.74
N ASP A 276 0.11 -10.87 -26.92
CA ASP A 276 -0.92 -9.97 -27.43
C ASP A 276 -1.35 -8.87 -26.42
N PHE A 277 -0.45 -8.41 -25.55
CA PHE A 277 -0.71 -7.44 -24.47
C PHE A 277 -1.58 -6.26 -24.92
N SER A 278 -1.28 -5.66 -26.08
CA SER A 278 -1.94 -4.47 -26.60
C SER A 278 -2.40 -4.64 -28.07
N ASN A 279 -2.56 -5.88 -28.54
CA ASN A 279 -2.97 -6.15 -29.91
C ASN A 279 -4.27 -5.41 -30.26
N ASN A 280 -4.27 -4.63 -31.35
CA ASN A 280 -5.38 -3.80 -31.80
C ASN A 280 -5.83 -2.73 -30.76
N SER A 281 -4.92 -2.22 -29.93
CA SER A 281 -5.11 -1.01 -29.12
C SER A 281 -4.28 0.15 -29.71
N PRO A 282 -4.58 1.42 -29.37
CA PRO A 282 -3.80 2.57 -29.82
C PRO A 282 -2.48 2.78 -29.05
N LEU A 283 -2.12 1.89 -28.13
CA LEU A 283 -0.83 1.95 -27.43
C LEU A 283 0.33 1.91 -28.43
N THR A 284 1.31 2.78 -28.21
CA THR A 284 2.56 2.84 -29.02
C THR A 284 3.71 2.29 -28.19
N GLU A 285 4.83 1.96 -28.83
CA GLU A 285 6.05 1.52 -28.15
C GLU A 285 6.51 2.53 -27.08
N ALA A 286 6.29 3.84 -27.31
CA ALA A 286 6.72 4.90 -26.39
C ALA A 286 5.89 4.95 -25.10
N ASN A 287 4.64 4.51 -25.09
CA ASN A 287 3.74 4.53 -23.95
C ASN A 287 3.39 3.13 -23.40
N THR A 288 4.10 2.10 -23.87
CA THR A 288 3.98 0.71 -23.41
C THR A 288 5.18 0.35 -22.52
N PRO A 289 5.02 -0.50 -21.48
CA PRO A 289 6.14 -0.97 -20.67
C PRO A 289 7.15 -1.77 -21.50
N ASN A 290 8.42 -1.72 -21.13
CA ASN A 290 9.48 -2.49 -21.77
C ASN A 290 9.54 -3.91 -21.22
N PHE A 291 8.84 -4.86 -21.82
CA PHE A 291 8.89 -6.27 -21.44
C PHE A 291 10.24 -6.90 -21.79
N THR A 292 10.91 -7.51 -20.82
CA THR A 292 12.21 -8.16 -20.99
C THR A 292 12.15 -9.68 -20.91
N ASN A 293 11.11 -10.25 -20.27
CA ASN A 293 10.98 -11.68 -19.98
C ASN A 293 9.89 -12.38 -20.83
N CYS A 294 9.20 -11.64 -21.69
CA CYS A 294 8.20 -12.16 -22.63
C CYS A 294 8.15 -11.28 -23.89
N THR A 295 7.45 -11.73 -24.92
CA THR A 295 7.21 -10.98 -26.16
C THR A 295 5.71 -10.64 -26.25
N PRO A 296 5.35 -9.35 -26.24
CA PRO A 296 3.96 -8.89 -26.30
C PRO A 296 3.32 -9.07 -27.69
#